data_6528311eb6afd631694c98b467639183
#
_entry.id   6528311eb6afd631694c98b467639183
#
_cell.length_a   1.000
_cell.length_b   1.000
_cell.length_c   1.000
_cell.angle_alpha   90.00
_cell.angle_beta   90.00
_cell.angle_gamma   90.00
#
_symmetry.space_group_name_H-M   'P 1'
#
loop_
_entity.id
_entity.type
_entity.pdbx_description
1 polymer ?
#
loop_
_entity_poly.entity_id
_entity_poly.type
_entity_poly.pdbx_seq_one_letter_code
_entity_poly.pdbx_strand_id
1 'polypeptide(L)'
;MVKPAQYLSLAVILLGAACAVPLAKDAIAAKAHFDQGKAFFQKKEYGKAIKEYGKAIGLKPDYAEAYSSRAWAHYYNSGNSKAIEDFSRAISLDPKNPEYYYWRGFPYAHMRKWDKAIADYNQAIKLKPDHAGAYYNRGFANKVLGNNAEAKADMNKGRELGFQD
;
A
#
# COMPACT_ATOMS: atom_id res chain seq x y z
N MET A 1 53.25 -28.31 11.03
CA MET A 1 52.80 -26.92 11.19
C MET A 1 51.59 -26.69 10.26
N VAL A 2 50.39 -26.72 10.80
CA VAL A 2 49.14 -26.51 10.04
C VAL A 2 48.83 -25.02 10.03
N LYS A 3 48.60 -24.44 8.82
CA LYS A 3 48.42 -23.02 8.64
C LYS A 3 47.05 -22.56 9.21
N PRO A 4 46.97 -21.43 9.95
CA PRO A 4 45.74 -20.95 10.62
C PRO A 4 44.66 -20.33 9.71
N ALA A 5 44.83 -20.38 8.39
CA ALA A 5 43.95 -19.71 7.44
C ALA A 5 42.68 -20.49 7.05
N GLN A 6 42.53 -21.75 7.46
CA GLN A 6 41.38 -22.58 7.07
C GLN A 6 40.19 -22.54 8.05
N TYR A 7 40.35 -21.95 9.26
CA TYR A 7 39.27 -21.90 10.25
C TYR A 7 38.38 -20.64 10.18
N LEU A 8 38.84 -19.59 9.48
CA LEU A 8 38.07 -18.35 9.34
C LEU A 8 36.89 -18.46 8.34
N SER A 9 36.96 -19.39 7.37
CA SER A 9 35.88 -19.50 6.36
C SER A 9 34.67 -20.29 6.84
N LEU A 10 34.84 -21.25 7.76
CA LEU A 10 33.73 -22.04 8.30
C LEU A 10 32.89 -21.27 9.34
N ALA A 11 33.54 -20.41 10.15
CA ALA A 11 32.84 -19.61 11.13
C ALA A 11 31.92 -18.53 10.52
N VAL A 12 32.35 -17.94 9.40
CA VAL A 12 31.55 -16.93 8.67
C VAL A 12 30.34 -17.58 7.98
N ILE A 13 30.48 -18.80 7.46
CA ILE A 13 29.39 -19.55 6.82
C ILE A 13 28.36 -20.02 7.87
N LEU A 14 28.80 -20.44 9.04
CA LEU A 14 27.89 -20.86 10.13
C LEU A 14 27.14 -19.69 10.76
N LEU A 15 27.75 -18.51 10.91
CA LEU A 15 27.07 -17.29 11.39
C LEU A 15 26.04 -16.77 10.36
N GLY A 16 26.31 -16.89 9.05
CA GLY A 16 25.36 -16.52 7.99
C GLY A 16 24.14 -17.44 7.93
N ALA A 17 24.35 -18.76 8.14
CA ALA A 17 23.24 -19.73 8.13
C ALA A 17 22.35 -19.63 9.38
N ALA A 18 22.93 -19.34 10.54
CA ALA A 18 22.17 -19.17 11.79
C ALA A 18 21.28 -17.92 11.80
N CYS A 19 21.65 -16.85 11.06
CA CYS A 19 20.81 -15.64 10.89
C CYS A 19 19.75 -15.77 9.80
N ALA A 20 19.95 -16.63 8.81
CA ALA A 20 19.03 -16.75 7.66
C ALA A 20 17.76 -17.57 7.97
N VAL A 21 17.84 -18.53 8.88
CA VAL A 21 16.72 -19.42 9.22
C VAL A 21 15.59 -18.69 9.99
N PRO A 22 15.86 -17.84 11.01
CA PRO A 22 14.81 -17.07 11.66
C PRO A 22 14.13 -16.07 10.70
N LEU A 23 14.88 -15.37 9.86
CA LEU A 23 14.32 -14.41 8.88
C LEU A 23 13.39 -15.08 7.86
N ALA A 24 13.73 -16.28 7.39
CA ALA A 24 12.87 -17.05 6.48
C ALA A 24 11.58 -17.52 7.18
N LYS A 25 11.67 -17.95 8.44
CA LYS A 25 10.51 -18.35 9.25
C LYS A 25 9.57 -17.19 9.50
N ASP A 26 10.10 -16.00 9.81
CA ASP A 26 9.32 -14.79 10.06
C ASP A 26 8.63 -14.32 8.76
N ALA A 27 9.29 -14.41 7.60
CA ALA A 27 8.70 -14.09 6.31
C ALA A 27 7.53 -15.04 5.96
N ILE A 28 7.66 -16.34 6.22
CA ILE A 28 6.58 -17.31 6.02
C ILE A 28 5.41 -17.02 6.96
N ALA A 29 5.67 -16.76 8.24
CA ALA A 29 4.66 -16.41 9.21
C ALA A 29 3.97 -15.07 8.88
N ALA A 30 4.72 -14.07 8.42
CA ALA A 30 4.17 -12.79 7.95
C ALA A 30 3.20 -12.99 6.79
N LYS A 31 3.57 -13.84 5.81
CA LYS A 31 2.69 -14.17 4.70
C LYS A 31 1.42 -14.89 5.16
N ALA A 32 1.51 -15.83 6.09
CA ALA A 32 0.35 -16.55 6.62
C ALA A 32 -0.63 -15.59 7.30
N HIS A 33 -0.14 -14.66 8.14
CA HIS A 33 -0.99 -13.63 8.74
C HIS A 33 -1.58 -12.67 7.71
N PHE A 34 -0.82 -12.29 6.68
CA PHE A 34 -1.33 -11.48 5.59
C PHE A 34 -2.49 -12.17 4.86
N ASP A 35 -2.33 -13.45 4.49
CA ASP A 35 -3.37 -14.21 3.80
C ASP A 35 -4.62 -14.41 4.69
N GLN A 36 -4.44 -14.59 5.99
CA GLN A 36 -5.54 -14.64 6.96
C GLN A 36 -6.24 -13.28 7.06
N GLY A 37 -5.51 -12.18 7.06
CA GLY A 37 -6.05 -10.83 7.00
C GLY A 37 -6.91 -10.60 5.75
N LYS A 38 -6.46 -11.06 4.58
CA LYS A 38 -7.25 -11.03 3.33
C LYS A 38 -8.55 -11.81 3.46
N ALA A 39 -8.52 -13.00 4.08
CA ALA A 39 -9.71 -13.81 4.28
C ALA A 39 -10.74 -13.12 5.19
N PHE A 40 -10.30 -12.45 6.26
CA PHE A 40 -11.18 -11.63 7.10
C PHE A 40 -11.71 -10.41 6.36
N PHE A 41 -10.88 -9.74 5.56
CA PHE A 41 -11.29 -8.59 4.76
C PHE A 41 -12.40 -8.95 3.77
N GLN A 42 -12.28 -10.08 3.07
CA GLN A 42 -13.30 -10.60 2.15
C GLN A 42 -14.63 -10.86 2.85
N LYS A 43 -14.59 -11.31 4.12
CA LYS A 43 -15.77 -11.49 4.98
C LYS A 43 -16.29 -10.17 5.59
N LYS A 44 -15.70 -9.02 5.24
CA LYS A 44 -15.99 -7.70 5.83
C LYS A 44 -15.73 -7.61 7.34
N GLU A 45 -14.95 -8.54 7.89
CA GLU A 45 -14.54 -8.56 9.29
C GLU A 45 -13.30 -7.67 9.47
N TYR A 46 -13.44 -6.37 9.16
CA TYR A 46 -12.32 -5.44 9.05
C TYR A 46 -11.48 -5.33 10.31
N GLY A 47 -12.09 -5.39 11.49
CA GLY A 47 -11.35 -5.37 12.76
C GLY A 47 -10.42 -6.57 12.94
N LYS A 48 -10.83 -7.77 12.49
CA LYS A 48 -9.98 -8.96 12.50
C LYS A 48 -8.88 -8.87 11.43
N ALA A 49 -9.24 -8.38 10.24
CA ALA A 49 -8.27 -8.14 9.16
C ALA A 49 -7.15 -7.19 9.61
N ILE A 50 -7.49 -6.07 10.27
CA ILE A 50 -6.52 -5.11 10.82
C ILE A 50 -5.53 -5.79 11.78
N LYS A 51 -6.02 -6.67 12.67
CA LYS A 51 -5.17 -7.40 13.62
C LYS A 51 -4.19 -8.33 12.90
N GLU A 52 -4.68 -9.10 11.93
CA GLU A 52 -3.83 -10.05 11.20
C GLU A 52 -2.81 -9.35 10.30
N TYR A 53 -3.19 -8.29 9.58
CA TYR A 53 -2.22 -7.45 8.86
C TYR A 53 -1.20 -6.81 9.81
N GLY A 54 -1.63 -6.41 11.02
CA GLY A 54 -0.72 -5.89 12.06
C GLY A 54 0.35 -6.91 12.48
N LYS A 55 -0.02 -8.18 12.63
CA LYS A 55 0.93 -9.28 12.92
C LYS A 55 1.90 -9.49 11.77
N ALA A 56 1.39 -9.49 10.52
CA ALA A 56 2.22 -9.59 9.32
C ALA A 56 3.29 -8.48 9.27
N ILE A 57 2.88 -7.24 9.54
CA ILE A 57 3.76 -6.07 9.59
C ILE A 57 4.78 -6.17 10.74
N GLY A 58 4.37 -6.68 11.90
CA GLY A 58 5.28 -6.91 13.04
C GLY A 58 6.40 -7.88 12.71
N LEU A 59 6.10 -8.93 11.94
CA LEU A 59 7.07 -9.92 11.48
C LEU A 59 7.90 -9.44 10.27
N LYS A 60 7.32 -8.59 9.40
CA LYS A 60 7.95 -8.04 8.21
C LYS A 60 7.65 -6.55 8.09
N PRO A 61 8.45 -5.66 8.73
CA PRO A 61 8.20 -4.21 8.77
C PRO A 61 8.33 -3.48 7.42
N ASP A 62 8.86 -4.12 6.39
CA ASP A 62 8.98 -3.63 5.01
C ASP A 62 7.90 -4.18 4.07
N TYR A 63 6.81 -4.74 4.61
CA TYR A 63 5.75 -5.36 3.83
C TYR A 63 4.74 -4.29 3.32
N ALA A 64 5.09 -3.58 2.25
CA ALA A 64 4.28 -2.49 1.68
C ALA A 64 2.84 -2.92 1.38
N GLU A 65 2.64 -4.13 0.82
CA GLU A 65 1.30 -4.66 0.52
C GLU A 65 0.46 -4.90 1.79
N ALA A 66 1.07 -5.29 2.91
CA ALA A 66 0.36 -5.47 4.17
C ALA A 66 -0.10 -4.13 4.76
N TYR A 67 0.73 -3.07 4.64
CA TYR A 67 0.31 -1.72 5.02
C TYR A 67 -0.86 -1.24 4.16
N SER A 68 -0.79 -1.36 2.83
CA SER A 68 -1.88 -0.92 1.97
C SER A 68 -3.17 -1.70 2.20
N SER A 69 -3.08 -3.01 2.46
CA SER A 69 -4.24 -3.85 2.78
C SER A 69 -4.85 -3.48 4.15
N ARG A 70 -4.02 -3.16 5.15
CA ARG A 70 -4.49 -2.66 6.45
C ARG A 70 -5.12 -1.28 6.33
N ALA A 71 -4.57 -0.42 5.47
CA ALA A 71 -5.15 0.87 5.16
C ALA A 71 -6.58 0.74 4.61
N TRP A 72 -6.81 -0.17 3.68
CA TRP A 72 -8.15 -0.46 3.19
C TRP A 72 -9.08 -0.98 4.30
N ALA A 73 -8.58 -1.88 5.16
CA ALA A 73 -9.37 -2.37 6.29
C ALA A 73 -9.71 -1.24 7.27
N HIS A 74 -8.79 -0.30 7.53
CA HIS A 74 -9.06 0.91 8.31
C HIS A 74 -10.08 1.81 7.63
N TYR A 75 -9.96 2.05 6.32
CA TYR A 75 -10.90 2.87 5.56
C TYR A 75 -12.34 2.36 5.68
N TYR A 76 -12.55 1.06 5.44
CA TYR A 76 -13.87 0.44 5.57
C TYR A 76 -14.36 0.32 7.02
N ASN A 77 -13.46 0.40 8.00
CA ASN A 77 -13.78 0.45 9.43
C ASN A 77 -13.87 1.90 9.96
N SER A 78 -14.14 2.86 9.07
CA SER A 78 -14.28 4.30 9.39
C SER A 78 -13.02 4.97 9.96
N GLY A 79 -11.86 4.38 9.78
CA GLY A 79 -10.58 4.87 10.28
C GLY A 79 -9.76 5.64 9.24
N ASN A 80 -10.33 6.70 8.62
CA ASN A 80 -9.68 7.42 7.52
C ASN A 80 -8.26 7.92 7.85
N SER A 81 -8.02 8.45 9.05
CA SER A 81 -6.67 8.92 9.44
C SER A 81 -5.66 7.77 9.48
N LYS A 82 -6.03 6.62 10.05
CA LYS A 82 -5.18 5.43 10.09
C LYS A 82 -4.95 4.85 8.69
N ALA A 83 -5.96 4.91 7.82
CA ALA A 83 -5.80 4.52 6.43
C ALA A 83 -4.75 5.39 5.71
N ILE A 84 -4.79 6.72 5.91
CA ILE A 84 -3.80 7.64 5.35
C ILE A 84 -2.39 7.33 5.87
N GLU A 85 -2.23 7.06 7.17
CA GLU A 85 -0.94 6.69 7.76
C GLU A 85 -0.37 5.42 7.12
N ASP A 86 -1.17 4.39 7.01
CA ASP A 86 -0.76 3.11 6.43
C ASP A 86 -0.46 3.20 4.94
N PHE A 87 -1.29 3.88 4.14
CA PHE A 87 -0.95 4.16 2.73
C PHE A 87 0.32 4.98 2.59
N SER A 88 0.55 5.96 3.48
CA SER A 88 1.78 6.75 3.47
C SER A 88 3.00 5.88 3.79
N ARG A 89 2.85 4.89 4.66
CA ARG A 89 3.91 3.93 4.92
C ARG A 89 4.16 3.01 3.73
N ALA A 90 3.12 2.52 3.05
CA ALA A 90 3.25 1.75 1.81
C ALA A 90 3.99 2.54 0.73
N ILE A 91 3.64 3.82 0.54
CA ILE A 91 4.33 4.74 -0.38
C ILE A 91 5.81 4.91 -0.01
N SER A 92 6.14 5.04 1.29
CA SER A 92 7.54 5.19 1.71
C SER A 92 8.38 3.95 1.42
N LEU A 93 7.77 2.76 1.39
CA LEU A 93 8.41 1.48 1.09
C LEU A 93 8.52 1.21 -0.42
N ASP A 94 7.51 1.63 -1.18
CA ASP A 94 7.50 1.51 -2.65
C ASP A 94 6.92 2.79 -3.28
N PRO A 95 7.73 3.83 -3.45
CA PRO A 95 7.29 5.13 -3.98
C PRO A 95 7.00 5.13 -5.49
N LYS A 96 7.27 4.02 -6.19
CA LYS A 96 6.99 3.90 -7.62
C LYS A 96 5.66 3.22 -7.94
N ASN A 97 4.94 2.74 -6.94
CA ASN A 97 3.65 2.10 -7.14
C ASN A 97 2.53 3.16 -7.22
N PRO A 98 1.90 3.36 -8.39
CA PRO A 98 0.85 4.35 -8.58
C PRO A 98 -0.40 4.07 -7.76
N GLU A 99 -0.69 2.79 -7.48
CA GLU A 99 -1.91 2.38 -6.78
C GLU A 99 -1.94 2.90 -5.33
N TYR A 100 -0.79 3.00 -4.65
CA TYR A 100 -0.77 3.49 -3.26
C TYR A 100 -1.14 4.96 -3.16
N TYR A 101 -0.74 5.79 -4.11
CA TYR A 101 -1.17 7.18 -4.20
C TYR A 101 -2.65 7.26 -4.56
N TYR A 102 -3.08 6.53 -5.58
CA TYR A 102 -4.48 6.48 -5.98
C TYR A 102 -5.38 6.10 -4.80
N TRP A 103 -5.04 5.06 -4.07
CA TRP A 103 -5.83 4.59 -2.92
C TRP A 103 -5.78 5.54 -1.71
N ARG A 104 -4.68 6.25 -1.46
CA ARG A 104 -4.64 7.27 -0.42
C ARG A 104 -5.53 8.48 -0.74
N GLY A 105 -5.78 8.73 -1.99
CA GLY A 105 -6.73 9.75 -2.43
C GLY A 105 -8.15 9.52 -1.89
N PHE A 106 -8.60 8.26 -1.72
CA PHE A 106 -9.95 7.95 -1.22
C PHE A 106 -10.22 8.46 0.20
N PRO A 107 -9.44 8.12 1.23
CA PRO A 107 -9.67 8.64 2.56
C PRO A 107 -9.46 10.16 2.63
N TYR A 108 -8.59 10.76 1.81
CA TYR A 108 -8.53 12.22 1.71
C TYR A 108 -9.83 12.82 1.16
N ALA A 109 -10.36 12.28 0.07
CA ALA A 109 -11.64 12.72 -0.51
C ALA A 109 -12.80 12.53 0.47
N HIS A 110 -12.86 11.40 1.17
CA HIS A 110 -13.87 11.12 2.18
C HIS A 110 -13.81 12.11 3.36
N MET A 111 -12.62 12.57 3.72
CA MET A 111 -12.42 13.66 4.69
C MET A 111 -12.58 15.06 4.10
N ARG A 112 -13.05 15.18 2.84
CA ARG A 112 -13.21 16.44 2.08
C ARG A 112 -11.90 17.23 1.91
N LYS A 113 -10.76 16.56 2.02
CA LYS A 113 -9.42 17.14 1.77
C LYS A 113 -9.07 17.03 0.29
N TRP A 114 -9.89 17.71 -0.54
CA TRP A 114 -9.88 17.55 -2.00
C TRP A 114 -8.53 17.87 -2.62
N ASP A 115 -7.84 18.93 -2.18
CA ASP A 115 -6.51 19.29 -2.70
C ASP A 115 -5.49 18.17 -2.48
N LYS A 116 -5.55 17.48 -1.31
CA LYS A 116 -4.66 16.34 -1.04
C LYS A 116 -5.01 15.13 -1.89
N ALA A 117 -6.29 14.88 -2.12
CA ALA A 117 -6.73 13.82 -3.01
C ALA A 117 -6.26 14.09 -4.46
N ILE A 118 -6.42 15.31 -4.96
CA ILE A 118 -5.96 15.73 -6.29
C ILE A 118 -4.43 15.56 -6.41
N ALA A 119 -3.67 15.95 -5.40
CA ALA A 119 -2.21 15.79 -5.40
C ALA A 119 -1.81 14.30 -5.52
N ASP A 120 -2.51 13.43 -4.82
CA ASP A 120 -2.28 11.98 -4.89
C ASP A 120 -2.69 11.40 -6.24
N TYR A 121 -3.83 11.79 -6.80
CA TYR A 121 -4.25 11.36 -8.15
C TYR A 121 -3.28 11.87 -9.22
N ASN A 122 -2.74 13.09 -9.08
CA ASN A 122 -1.68 13.61 -9.97
C ASN A 122 -0.45 12.72 -9.94
N GLN A 123 -0.01 12.30 -8.75
CA GLN A 123 1.15 11.43 -8.62
C GLN A 123 0.89 10.04 -9.20
N ALA A 124 -0.30 9.47 -9.00
CA ALA A 124 -0.70 8.21 -9.62
C ALA A 124 -0.67 8.30 -11.16
N ILE A 125 -1.22 9.37 -11.74
CA ILE A 125 -1.20 9.63 -13.20
C ILE A 125 0.22 9.83 -13.70
N LYS A 126 1.07 10.54 -12.96
CA LYS A 126 2.48 10.72 -13.34
C LYS A 126 3.23 9.39 -13.41
N LEU A 127 2.96 8.47 -12.49
CA LEU A 127 3.58 7.14 -12.46
C LEU A 127 2.95 6.20 -13.49
N LYS A 128 1.65 6.32 -13.74
CA LYS A 128 0.88 5.51 -14.70
C LYS A 128 -0.05 6.40 -15.52
N PRO A 129 0.42 6.89 -16.71
CA PRO A 129 -0.34 7.84 -17.54
C PRO A 129 -1.67 7.34 -18.10
N ASP A 130 -1.93 6.06 -18.04
CA ASP A 130 -3.18 5.40 -18.44
C ASP A 130 -4.06 4.97 -17.25
N HIS A 131 -3.85 5.54 -16.07
CA HIS A 131 -4.59 5.19 -14.87
C HIS A 131 -6.01 5.78 -14.88
N ALA A 132 -6.95 5.07 -15.50
CA ALA A 132 -8.34 5.49 -15.73
C ALA A 132 -9.03 6.02 -14.45
N GLY A 133 -8.93 5.27 -13.33
CA GLY A 133 -9.55 5.65 -12.07
C GLY A 133 -8.98 6.93 -11.47
N ALA A 134 -7.67 7.18 -11.63
CA ALA A 134 -7.06 8.38 -11.10
C ALA A 134 -7.53 9.64 -11.86
N TYR A 135 -7.66 9.56 -13.19
CA TYR A 135 -8.27 10.64 -13.96
C TYR A 135 -9.71 10.90 -13.52
N TYR A 136 -10.53 9.86 -13.47
CA TYR A 136 -11.93 10.03 -13.10
C TYR A 136 -12.12 10.64 -11.72
N ASN A 137 -11.41 10.12 -10.72
CA ASN A 137 -11.53 10.60 -9.34
C ASN A 137 -10.91 12.00 -9.15
N ARG A 138 -9.85 12.35 -9.91
CA ARG A 138 -9.34 13.73 -9.94
C ARG A 138 -10.39 14.67 -10.53
N GLY A 139 -11.03 14.29 -11.63
CA GLY A 139 -12.12 15.02 -12.22
C GLY A 139 -13.29 15.21 -11.26
N PHE A 140 -13.66 14.17 -10.51
CA PHE A 140 -14.69 14.30 -9.48
C PHE A 140 -14.29 15.29 -8.37
N ALA A 141 -13.06 15.22 -7.89
CA ALA A 141 -12.55 16.17 -6.88
C ALA A 141 -12.54 17.62 -7.41
N ASN A 142 -12.11 17.83 -8.66
CA ASN A 142 -12.16 19.12 -9.33
C ASN A 142 -13.61 19.65 -9.47
N LYS A 143 -14.56 18.77 -9.79
CA LYS A 143 -15.99 19.14 -9.87
C LYS A 143 -16.50 19.67 -8.52
N VAL A 144 -16.12 19.02 -7.42
CA VAL A 144 -16.51 19.46 -6.07
C VAL A 144 -15.91 20.81 -5.71
N LEU A 145 -14.71 21.13 -6.21
CA LEU A 145 -14.05 22.42 -6.03
C LEU A 145 -14.54 23.52 -6.98
N GLY A 146 -15.41 23.18 -7.96
CA GLY A 146 -15.94 24.12 -8.94
C GLY A 146 -15.07 24.29 -10.20
N ASN A 147 -13.98 23.54 -10.35
CA ASN A 147 -13.10 23.52 -11.51
C ASN A 147 -13.72 22.70 -12.65
N ASN A 148 -14.83 23.21 -13.22
CA ASN A 148 -15.71 22.42 -14.10
C ASN A 148 -15.07 22.02 -15.44
N ALA A 149 -14.16 22.82 -15.97
CA ALA A 149 -13.48 22.52 -17.24
C ALA A 149 -12.52 21.33 -17.07
N GLU A 150 -11.67 21.38 -16.06
CA GLU A 150 -10.73 20.31 -15.69
C GLU A 150 -11.46 19.03 -15.29
N ALA A 151 -12.55 19.19 -14.54
CA ALA A 151 -13.39 18.07 -14.14
C ALA A 151 -13.94 17.31 -15.34
N LYS A 152 -14.51 18.01 -16.32
CA LYS A 152 -15.06 17.41 -17.54
C LYS A 152 -13.98 16.72 -18.38
N ALA A 153 -12.83 17.37 -18.55
CA ALA A 153 -11.70 16.81 -19.30
C ALA A 153 -11.21 15.50 -18.65
N ASP A 154 -10.99 15.52 -17.34
CA ASP A 154 -10.48 14.36 -16.58
C ASP A 154 -11.47 13.20 -16.55
N MET A 155 -12.76 13.46 -16.28
CA MET A 155 -13.77 12.40 -16.26
C MET A 155 -13.95 11.75 -17.64
N ASN A 156 -13.89 12.54 -18.72
CA ASN A 156 -13.92 12.00 -20.09
C ASN A 156 -12.68 11.15 -20.35
N LYS A 157 -11.50 11.63 -19.97
CA LYS A 157 -10.26 10.87 -20.13
C LYS A 157 -10.29 9.55 -19.36
N GLY A 158 -10.82 9.56 -18.14
CA GLY A 158 -11.00 8.33 -17.36
C GLY A 158 -11.89 7.31 -18.07
N ARG A 159 -13.01 7.74 -18.64
CA ARG A 159 -13.92 6.86 -19.42
C ARG A 159 -13.28 6.33 -20.70
N GLU A 160 -12.57 7.18 -21.45
CA GLU A 160 -11.80 6.77 -22.63
C GLU A 160 -10.78 5.67 -22.29
N LEU A 161 -10.18 5.73 -21.10
CA LEU A 161 -9.25 4.74 -20.59
C LEU A 161 -9.93 3.51 -19.96
N GLY A 162 -11.26 3.43 -20.00
CA GLY A 162 -12.03 2.26 -19.58
C GLY A 162 -12.56 2.32 -18.14
N PHE A 163 -12.57 3.48 -17.48
CA PHE A 163 -13.26 3.62 -16.20
C PHE A 163 -14.78 3.49 -16.41
N GLN A 164 -15.39 2.59 -15.65
CA GLN A 164 -16.84 2.39 -15.60
C GLN A 164 -17.38 3.05 -14.34
N ASP A 165 -18.42 3.89 -14.50
CA ASP A 165 -19.10 4.63 -13.41
C ASP A 165 -19.89 3.68 -12.50
#